data_e5fe9041838739a88a78b9e6fc899c8c
#
_entry.id   e5fe9041838739a88a78b9e6fc899c8c
#
_cell.length_a   1.000
_cell.length_b   1.000
_cell.length_c   1.000
_cell.angle_alpha   90.00
_cell.angle_beta   90.00
_cell.angle_gamma   90.00
#
_symmetry.space_group_name_H-M   'P 1'
#
loop_
_entity.id
_entity.type
_entity.pdbx_description
1 polymer ?
#
loop_
_entity_poly.entity_id
_entity_poly.type
_entity_poly.pdbx_seq_one_letter_code
_entity_poly.pdbx_strand_id
1 'polypeptide(L)'
;IYFSHKIHAGENKIDCQLCHSSAKYGKVSEIPSVNVCMNCHKGIAEYKGKYIEEGKDRAFYTAEIKKIYEAAGWDEGSQSYTGKTKPIEWVRIHNMPDFVYFDHSQHVVAGEQAIISSHNKKNPEAKIDVVCKACHGQVDTMNVVQMANDFTMGWCIECHRTTEVDMNNGYNKEYFKNLHDKLKKQYGSGTKITVDAIGGLECGKCHY
;
A
#
# COMPACT_ATOMS: atom_id res chain seq x y z
N ILE A 1 14.97 13.77 0.15
CA ILE A 1 13.99 14.12 -0.91
C ILE A 1 12.62 14.27 -0.26
N TYR A 2 11.97 15.40 -0.54
CA TYR A 2 10.58 15.63 -0.17
C TYR A 2 9.67 14.96 -1.21
N PHE A 3 9.14 13.80 -0.89
CA PHE A 3 8.23 13.07 -1.76
C PHE A 3 6.78 13.24 -1.30
N SER A 4 5.91 13.74 -2.18
CA SER A 4 4.49 13.95 -1.89
C SER A 4 3.62 12.92 -2.59
N HIS A 5 2.96 12.05 -1.83
CA HIS A 5 1.93 11.15 -2.37
C HIS A 5 0.74 11.93 -2.92
N LYS A 6 0.40 13.08 -2.31
CA LYS A 6 -0.66 13.94 -2.79
C LYS A 6 -0.44 14.40 -4.22
N ILE A 7 0.81 14.77 -4.58
CA ILE A 7 1.13 15.16 -5.96
C ILE A 7 1.07 13.94 -6.89
N HIS A 8 1.65 12.80 -6.51
CA HIS A 8 1.76 11.64 -7.38
C HIS A 8 0.44 10.86 -7.48
N ALA A 9 -0.07 10.35 -6.37
CA ALA A 9 -1.28 9.54 -6.34
C ALA A 9 -2.56 10.40 -6.33
N GLY A 10 -2.55 11.55 -5.66
CA GLY A 10 -3.70 12.44 -5.56
C GLY A 10 -3.97 13.23 -6.83
N GLU A 11 -3.05 14.11 -7.22
CA GLU A 11 -3.22 15.00 -8.37
C GLU A 11 -3.01 14.28 -9.71
N ASN A 12 -1.95 13.48 -9.83
CA ASN A 12 -1.62 12.80 -11.08
C ASN A 12 -2.23 11.40 -11.23
N LYS A 13 -2.99 10.91 -10.23
CA LYS A 13 -3.69 9.63 -10.26
C LYS A 13 -2.80 8.43 -10.58
N ILE A 14 -1.54 8.47 -10.15
CA ILE A 14 -0.61 7.36 -10.30
C ILE A 14 -1.03 6.24 -9.35
N ASP A 15 -1.21 5.04 -9.88
CA ASP A 15 -1.58 3.86 -9.11
C ASP A 15 -0.52 3.50 -8.07
N CYS A 16 -0.96 3.09 -6.87
CA CYS A 16 -0.07 2.72 -5.77
C CYS A 16 0.91 1.62 -6.17
N GLN A 17 0.43 0.65 -6.95
CA GLN A 17 1.19 -0.52 -7.35
C GLN A 17 2.19 -0.25 -8.49
N LEU A 18 2.15 0.92 -9.13
CA LEU A 18 3.22 1.33 -10.04
C LEU A 18 4.55 1.46 -9.28
N CYS A 19 4.49 1.96 -8.06
CA CYS A 19 5.66 2.18 -7.21
C CYS A 19 5.86 1.06 -6.18
N HIS A 20 4.76 0.54 -5.61
CA HIS A 20 4.76 -0.51 -4.58
C HIS A 20 4.38 -1.88 -5.18
N SER A 21 5.08 -2.28 -6.25
CA SER A 21 4.72 -3.45 -7.06
C SER A 21 4.83 -4.77 -6.30
N SER A 22 5.76 -4.90 -5.35
CA SER A 22 5.97 -6.13 -4.58
C SER A 22 4.86 -6.44 -3.58
N ALA A 23 3.97 -5.46 -3.29
CA ALA A 23 2.79 -5.70 -2.45
C ALA A 23 1.89 -6.84 -2.97
N LYS A 24 1.88 -7.10 -4.29
CA LYS A 24 1.12 -8.21 -4.88
C LYS A 24 1.76 -9.58 -4.70
N TYR A 25 3.06 -9.63 -4.45
CA TYR A 25 3.83 -10.86 -4.57
C TYR A 25 4.40 -11.37 -3.27
N GLY A 26 4.37 -10.57 -2.21
CA GLY A 26 4.99 -10.97 -0.98
C GLY A 26 4.69 -10.15 0.25
N LYS A 27 5.53 -10.39 1.25
CA LYS A 27 5.43 -9.82 2.59
C LYS A 27 5.59 -8.30 2.60
N VAL A 28 6.55 -7.77 1.83
CA VAL A 28 6.95 -6.36 1.86
C VAL A 28 6.48 -5.65 0.59
N SER A 29 5.86 -4.48 0.75
CA SER A 29 5.41 -3.69 -0.41
C SER A 29 6.51 -2.87 -1.08
N GLU A 30 7.71 -2.83 -0.49
CA GLU A 30 8.90 -2.08 -0.87
C GLU A 30 8.71 -0.57 -1.08
N ILE A 31 9.82 0.15 -1.02
CA ILE A 31 9.98 1.50 -1.56
C ILE A 31 10.68 1.33 -2.92
N PRO A 32 10.17 1.95 -4.00
CA PRO A 32 10.72 1.74 -5.33
C PRO A 32 12.16 2.26 -5.44
N SER A 33 12.96 1.59 -6.26
CA SER A 33 14.29 2.09 -6.61
C SER A 33 14.18 3.42 -7.38
N VAL A 34 15.25 4.22 -7.37
CA VAL A 34 15.31 5.49 -8.09
C VAL A 34 15.04 5.35 -9.60
N ASN A 35 15.27 4.17 -10.17
CA ASN A 35 14.98 3.90 -11.58
C ASN A 35 13.48 4.02 -11.89
N VAL A 36 12.62 3.65 -10.96
CA VAL A 36 11.16 3.83 -11.14
C VAL A 36 10.82 5.31 -11.23
N CYS A 37 11.43 6.15 -10.39
CA CYS A 37 11.27 7.60 -10.45
C CYS A 37 11.73 8.16 -11.81
N MET A 38 12.87 7.67 -12.31
CA MET A 38 13.46 8.11 -13.56
C MET A 38 12.67 7.71 -14.81
N ASN A 39 11.73 6.77 -14.74
CA ASN A 39 10.83 6.47 -15.86
C ASN A 39 10.04 7.71 -16.34
N CYS A 40 9.68 8.59 -15.39
CA CYS A 40 9.00 9.85 -15.69
C CYS A 40 9.93 11.05 -15.57
N HIS A 41 10.77 11.10 -14.54
CA HIS A 41 11.58 12.27 -14.22
C HIS A 41 12.73 12.54 -15.20
N LYS A 42 13.10 11.61 -16.08
CA LYS A 42 13.98 11.95 -17.25
C LYS A 42 13.40 13.07 -18.10
N GLY A 43 12.09 13.13 -18.25
CA GLY A 43 11.38 14.15 -19.01
C GLY A 43 10.76 15.26 -18.17
N ILE A 44 10.80 15.15 -16.83
CA ILE A 44 10.18 16.09 -15.90
C ILE A 44 11.25 16.66 -14.97
N ALA A 45 11.96 17.67 -15.48
CA ALA A 45 13.05 18.32 -14.77
C ALA A 45 12.60 19.45 -13.84
N GLU A 46 11.39 19.98 -14.07
CA GLU A 46 10.81 21.09 -13.34
C GLU A 46 9.39 20.78 -12.90
N TYR A 47 9.01 21.31 -11.75
CA TYR A 47 7.64 21.19 -11.27
C TYR A 47 6.71 22.18 -11.98
N LYS A 48 5.76 21.66 -12.75
CA LYS A 48 4.73 22.44 -13.49
C LYS A 48 3.30 22.16 -13.00
N GLY A 49 3.15 21.42 -11.89
CA GLY A 49 1.85 21.09 -11.30
C GLY A 49 1.10 22.32 -10.78
N LYS A 50 -0.20 22.15 -10.56
CA LYS A 50 -1.07 23.19 -10.01
C LYS A 50 -1.00 23.27 -8.49
N TYR A 51 -0.85 22.13 -7.83
CA TYR A 51 -0.83 22.04 -6.39
C TYR A 51 0.47 22.60 -5.81
N ILE A 52 0.35 23.54 -4.89
CA ILE A 52 1.45 24.08 -4.09
C ILE A 52 1.01 24.02 -2.62
N GLU A 53 1.83 23.38 -1.79
CA GLU A 53 1.62 23.35 -0.34
C GLU A 53 1.94 24.71 0.27
N GLU A 54 1.19 25.11 1.29
CA GLU A 54 1.44 26.35 2.00
C GLU A 54 2.89 26.44 2.50
N GLY A 55 3.51 27.59 2.30
CA GLY A 55 4.93 27.81 2.65
C GLY A 55 5.95 27.23 1.66
N LYS A 56 5.50 26.65 0.54
CA LYS A 56 6.37 26.17 -0.54
C LYS A 56 6.09 26.87 -1.85
N ASP A 57 7.00 26.74 -2.80
CA ASP A 57 6.86 27.30 -4.14
C ASP A 57 7.31 26.27 -5.21
N ARG A 58 7.22 26.62 -6.47
CA ARG A 58 7.64 25.77 -7.59
C ARG A 58 9.14 25.48 -7.58
N ALA A 59 9.94 26.44 -7.13
CA ALA A 59 11.39 26.30 -7.06
C ALA A 59 11.77 25.23 -6.04
N PHE A 60 11.07 25.17 -4.88
CA PHE A 60 11.24 24.12 -3.89
C PHE A 60 11.05 22.72 -4.52
N TYR A 61 9.91 22.48 -5.19
CA TYR A 61 9.66 21.17 -5.81
C TYR A 61 10.63 20.83 -6.93
N THR A 62 11.02 21.82 -7.72
CA THR A 62 12.04 21.64 -8.76
C THR A 62 13.39 21.24 -8.15
N ALA A 63 13.78 21.84 -7.04
CA ALA A 63 14.99 21.46 -6.31
C ALA A 63 14.92 20.01 -5.78
N GLU A 64 13.74 19.58 -5.32
CA GLU A 64 13.55 18.19 -4.89
C GLU A 64 13.65 17.18 -6.05
N ILE A 65 13.18 17.54 -7.25
CA ILE A 65 13.37 16.73 -8.47
C ILE A 65 14.87 16.61 -8.80
N LYS A 66 15.65 17.68 -8.67
CA LYS A 66 17.10 17.62 -8.92
C LYS A 66 17.84 16.67 -7.99
N LYS A 67 17.38 16.49 -6.76
CA LYS A 67 17.91 15.46 -5.84
C LYS A 67 17.69 14.03 -6.34
N ILE A 68 16.63 13.78 -7.15
CA ILE A 68 16.44 12.48 -7.81
C ILE A 68 17.56 12.27 -8.84
N TYR A 69 17.93 13.31 -9.59
CA TYR A 69 19.01 13.25 -10.57
C TYR A 69 20.35 12.94 -9.90
N GLU A 70 20.66 13.59 -8.79
CA GLU A 70 21.85 13.29 -7.99
C GLU A 70 21.86 11.83 -7.53
N ALA A 71 20.70 11.35 -7.01
CA ALA A 71 20.56 9.97 -6.54
C ALA A 71 20.73 8.95 -7.67
N ALA A 72 20.17 9.24 -8.85
CA ALA A 72 20.25 8.38 -10.03
C ALA A 72 21.60 8.48 -10.77
N GLY A 73 22.40 9.50 -10.49
CA GLY A 73 23.56 9.83 -11.30
C GLY A 73 23.19 10.29 -12.72
N TRP A 74 22.08 11.02 -12.86
CA TRP A 74 21.58 11.51 -14.14
C TRP A 74 22.13 12.90 -14.43
N ASP A 75 22.78 13.06 -15.57
CA ASP A 75 23.21 14.35 -16.11
C ASP A 75 22.19 14.86 -17.12
N GLU A 76 21.56 15.98 -16.78
CA GLU A 76 20.51 16.59 -17.59
C GLU A 76 21.07 17.20 -18.90
N GLY A 77 22.30 17.73 -18.88
CA GLY A 77 22.92 18.35 -20.02
C GLY A 77 23.25 17.34 -21.12
N SER A 78 23.81 16.19 -20.74
CA SER A 78 24.14 15.11 -21.67
C SER A 78 23.01 14.08 -21.86
N GLN A 79 21.92 14.19 -21.11
CA GLN A 79 20.78 13.23 -21.08
C GLN A 79 21.26 11.77 -20.88
N SER A 80 22.22 11.56 -19.98
CA SER A 80 22.86 10.27 -19.75
C SER A 80 23.17 10.01 -18.28
N TYR A 81 23.36 8.72 -17.95
CA TYR A 81 23.80 8.33 -16.61
C TYR A 81 25.31 8.39 -16.48
N THR A 82 25.79 9.07 -15.46
CA THR A 82 27.23 9.21 -15.16
C THR A 82 27.81 8.00 -14.43
N GLY A 83 26.96 7.10 -13.91
CA GLY A 83 27.36 6.00 -13.04
C GLY A 83 27.66 6.41 -11.59
N LYS A 84 27.66 7.69 -11.28
CA LYS A 84 27.85 8.21 -9.89
C LYS A 84 26.50 8.32 -9.22
N THR A 85 26.08 7.31 -8.49
CA THR A 85 24.80 7.25 -7.79
C THR A 85 24.94 7.55 -6.29
N LYS A 86 23.85 8.02 -5.68
CA LYS A 86 23.74 8.22 -4.25
C LYS A 86 22.44 7.61 -3.75
N PRO A 87 22.45 6.73 -2.72
CA PRO A 87 21.23 6.15 -2.21
C PRO A 87 20.32 7.23 -1.59
N ILE A 88 19.02 7.06 -1.79
CA ILE A 88 18.00 7.87 -1.12
C ILE A 88 17.74 7.23 0.24
N GLU A 89 17.99 7.97 1.31
CA GLU A 89 17.67 7.55 2.67
C GLU A 89 16.20 7.85 2.98
N TRP A 90 15.41 6.79 3.15
CA TRP A 90 13.99 6.90 3.49
C TRP A 90 13.75 6.65 4.97
N VAL A 91 12.87 7.45 5.57
CA VAL A 91 12.39 7.20 6.94
C VAL A 91 11.28 6.14 6.88
N ARG A 92 11.52 5.01 7.52
CA ARG A 92 10.52 3.93 7.65
C ARG A 92 9.58 4.25 8.80
N ILE A 93 8.33 4.62 8.50
CA ILE A 93 7.30 4.94 9.50
C ILE A 93 6.41 3.74 9.86
N HIS A 94 6.12 2.87 8.89
CA HIS A 94 5.36 1.63 9.14
C HIS A 94 6.35 0.53 9.53
N ASN A 95 6.44 0.26 10.82
CA ASN A 95 7.34 -0.73 11.39
C ASN A 95 6.58 -1.64 12.35
N MET A 96 6.58 -2.94 12.05
CA MET A 96 6.03 -3.97 12.94
C MET A 96 7.17 -4.64 13.70
N PRO A 97 6.93 -5.16 14.91
CA PRO A 97 7.90 -5.96 15.63
C PRO A 97 8.39 -7.15 14.79
N ASP A 98 9.66 -7.53 14.95
CA ASP A 98 10.30 -8.57 14.12
C ASP A 98 9.64 -9.95 14.27
N PHE A 99 8.99 -10.20 15.41
CA PHE A 99 8.25 -11.44 15.68
C PHE A 99 6.83 -11.47 15.08
N VAL A 100 6.43 -10.41 14.38
CA VAL A 100 5.11 -10.35 13.70
C VAL A 100 5.28 -10.60 12.21
N TYR A 101 4.59 -11.64 11.74
CA TYR A 101 4.48 -11.92 10.32
C TYR A 101 3.28 -11.18 9.73
N PHE A 102 3.52 -10.41 8.70
CA PHE A 102 2.49 -9.79 7.88
C PHE A 102 2.82 -9.97 6.40
N ASP A 103 1.84 -10.33 5.60
CA ASP A 103 2.01 -10.52 4.15
C ASP A 103 1.05 -9.63 3.37
N HIS A 104 1.60 -8.65 2.63
CA HIS A 104 0.79 -7.77 1.81
C HIS A 104 -0.01 -8.53 0.75
N SER A 105 0.57 -9.53 0.09
CA SER A 105 -0.10 -10.23 -1.00
C SER A 105 -1.39 -10.92 -0.58
N GLN A 106 -1.44 -11.46 0.65
CA GLN A 106 -2.66 -12.05 1.20
C GLN A 106 -3.78 -11.01 1.38
N HIS A 107 -3.43 -9.77 1.70
CA HIS A 107 -4.38 -8.69 1.95
C HIS A 107 -4.76 -7.96 0.66
N VAL A 108 -3.79 -7.63 -0.19
CA VAL A 108 -4.03 -6.79 -1.37
C VAL A 108 -4.45 -7.58 -2.62
N VAL A 109 -4.30 -8.92 -2.60
CA VAL A 109 -4.76 -9.78 -3.70
C VAL A 109 -5.92 -10.66 -3.21
N ALA A 110 -5.67 -11.57 -2.25
CA ALA A 110 -6.70 -12.49 -1.78
C ALA A 110 -7.81 -11.78 -0.98
N GLY A 111 -7.48 -10.76 -0.22
CA GLY A 111 -8.39 -10.01 0.66
C GLY A 111 -9.00 -8.75 0.05
N GLU A 112 -8.58 -8.31 -1.13
CA GLU A 112 -8.89 -6.98 -1.68
C GLU A 112 -10.37 -6.60 -1.56
N GLN A 113 -11.26 -7.34 -2.22
CA GLN A 113 -12.69 -7.02 -2.27
C GLN A 113 -13.36 -7.15 -0.91
N ALA A 114 -12.95 -8.15 -0.12
CA ALA A 114 -13.46 -8.37 1.21
C ALA A 114 -13.12 -7.21 2.16
N ILE A 115 -11.87 -6.74 2.10
CA ILE A 115 -11.38 -5.61 2.92
C ILE A 115 -12.07 -4.31 2.51
N ILE A 116 -12.15 -4.00 1.22
CA ILE A 116 -12.84 -2.80 0.70
C ILE A 116 -14.31 -2.81 1.15
N SER A 117 -15.01 -3.93 0.97
CA SER A 117 -16.41 -4.07 1.36
C SER A 117 -16.60 -3.91 2.87
N SER A 118 -15.75 -4.54 3.67
CA SER A 118 -15.79 -4.44 5.15
C SER A 118 -15.54 -3.02 5.61
N HIS A 119 -14.51 -2.35 5.04
CA HIS A 119 -14.18 -0.96 5.35
C HIS A 119 -15.35 -0.02 5.02
N ASN A 120 -15.88 -0.11 3.80
CA ASN A 120 -16.94 0.77 3.32
C ASN A 120 -18.26 0.59 4.07
N LYS A 121 -18.52 -0.62 4.56
CA LYS A 121 -19.67 -0.90 5.42
C LYS A 121 -19.53 -0.24 6.80
N LYS A 122 -18.32 -0.27 7.38
CA LYS A 122 -18.03 0.35 8.68
C LYS A 122 -17.91 1.86 8.60
N ASN A 123 -17.48 2.39 7.45
CA ASN A 123 -17.19 3.80 7.23
C ASN A 123 -17.95 4.34 6.00
N PRO A 124 -19.28 4.47 6.06
CA PRO A 124 -20.09 4.85 4.91
C PRO A 124 -19.77 6.24 4.36
N GLU A 125 -19.30 7.15 5.24
CA GLU A 125 -18.91 8.53 4.89
C GLU A 125 -17.47 8.66 4.38
N ALA A 126 -16.63 7.63 4.61
CA ALA A 126 -15.21 7.60 4.23
C ALA A 126 -14.88 6.35 3.40
N LYS A 127 -15.65 6.12 2.35
CA LYS A 127 -15.47 4.97 1.47
C LYS A 127 -14.13 5.01 0.76
N ILE A 128 -13.57 3.83 0.56
CA ILE A 128 -12.34 3.62 -0.19
C ILE A 128 -12.61 2.85 -1.48
N ASP A 129 -11.79 3.10 -2.48
CA ASP A 129 -11.77 2.45 -3.80
C ASP A 129 -10.55 1.55 -3.98
N VAL A 130 -9.52 1.75 -3.16
CA VAL A 130 -8.24 1.04 -3.19
C VAL A 130 -7.98 0.41 -1.82
N VAL A 131 -7.67 -0.89 -1.80
CA VAL A 131 -7.47 -1.67 -0.57
C VAL A 131 -6.39 -1.11 0.35
N CYS A 132 -5.35 -0.51 -0.21
CA CYS A 132 -4.25 0.11 0.54
C CYS A 132 -4.73 1.14 1.56
N LYS A 133 -5.79 1.89 1.21
CA LYS A 133 -6.38 2.93 2.06
C LYS A 133 -7.05 2.37 3.33
N ALA A 134 -7.46 1.10 3.34
CA ALA A 134 -8.05 0.48 4.53
C ALA A 134 -7.07 0.43 5.71
N CYS A 135 -5.78 0.31 5.41
CA CYS A 135 -4.71 0.21 6.41
C CYS A 135 -3.89 1.50 6.51
N HIS A 136 -3.53 2.09 5.38
CA HIS A 136 -2.64 3.25 5.32
C HIS A 136 -3.38 4.60 5.30
N GLY A 137 -4.72 4.60 5.29
CA GLY A 137 -5.52 5.82 5.21
C GLY A 137 -5.49 6.48 3.83
N GLN A 138 -5.90 7.73 3.76
CA GLN A 138 -5.96 8.50 2.51
C GLN A 138 -4.57 9.04 2.11
N VAL A 139 -3.64 8.13 1.81
CA VAL A 139 -2.24 8.46 1.47
C VAL A 139 -2.16 9.42 0.28
N ASP A 140 -3.09 9.31 -0.67
CA ASP A 140 -3.22 10.20 -1.82
C ASP A 140 -3.58 11.65 -1.47
N THR A 141 -3.82 11.95 -0.20
CA THR A 141 -3.99 13.32 0.31
C THR A 141 -2.79 13.81 1.12
N MET A 142 -1.81 12.95 1.38
CA MET A 142 -0.68 13.23 2.26
C MET A 142 0.52 13.78 1.49
N ASN A 143 1.04 14.92 1.91
CA ASN A 143 2.32 15.44 1.44
C ASN A 143 3.48 14.64 2.03
N VAL A 144 3.48 14.46 3.34
CA VAL A 144 4.36 13.54 4.06
C VAL A 144 3.51 12.44 4.65
N VAL A 145 3.87 11.19 4.39
CA VAL A 145 3.09 10.03 4.86
C VAL A 145 3.12 9.97 6.38
N GLN A 146 1.96 9.76 6.96
CA GLN A 146 1.76 9.55 8.39
C GLN A 146 1.05 8.22 8.63
N MET A 147 1.22 7.67 9.82
CA MET A 147 0.47 6.48 10.23
C MET A 147 -1.00 6.84 10.45
N ALA A 148 -1.89 6.16 9.74
CA ALA A 148 -3.33 6.34 9.89
C ALA A 148 -3.94 5.38 10.92
N ASN A 149 -3.27 4.28 11.22
CA ASN A 149 -3.68 3.26 12.17
C ASN A 149 -2.50 2.84 13.04
N ASP A 150 -2.76 2.34 14.23
CA ASP A 150 -1.73 1.96 15.19
C ASP A 150 -1.12 0.56 14.94
N PHE A 151 -1.75 -0.24 14.09
CA PHE A 151 -1.35 -1.62 13.75
C PHE A 151 -1.10 -2.52 14.98
N THR A 152 -1.84 -2.29 16.06
CA THR A 152 -1.81 -3.17 17.24
C THR A 152 -2.40 -4.53 16.93
N MET A 153 -2.06 -5.53 17.75
CA MET A 153 -2.66 -6.86 17.65
C MET A 153 -4.19 -6.81 17.71
N GLY A 154 -4.74 -5.97 18.58
CA GLY A 154 -6.19 -5.78 18.72
C GLY A 154 -6.84 -5.27 17.43
N TRP A 155 -6.19 -4.34 16.74
CA TRP A 155 -6.66 -3.80 15.46
C TRP A 155 -6.71 -4.89 14.37
N CYS A 156 -5.68 -5.73 14.28
CA CYS A 156 -5.65 -6.85 13.33
C CYS A 156 -6.73 -7.88 13.62
N ILE A 157 -6.89 -8.26 14.90
CA ILE A 157 -7.88 -9.23 15.37
C ILE A 157 -9.31 -8.75 15.07
N GLU A 158 -9.61 -7.47 15.33
CA GLU A 158 -10.93 -6.90 15.06
C GLU A 158 -11.28 -6.96 13.57
N CYS A 159 -10.32 -6.67 12.70
CA CYS A 159 -10.50 -6.80 11.25
C CYS A 159 -10.80 -8.26 10.87
N HIS A 160 -10.00 -9.23 11.35
CA HIS A 160 -10.16 -10.65 11.02
C HIS A 160 -11.46 -11.26 11.55
N ARG A 161 -11.97 -10.79 12.68
CA ARG A 161 -13.27 -11.23 13.24
C ARG A 161 -14.47 -10.75 12.43
N THR A 162 -14.34 -9.61 11.78
CA THR A 162 -15.49 -8.93 11.16
C THR A 162 -15.45 -8.95 9.63
N THR A 163 -14.30 -9.23 9.01
CA THR A 163 -14.18 -9.28 7.56
C THR A 163 -14.61 -10.65 7.03
N GLU A 164 -15.60 -10.64 6.15
CA GLU A 164 -16.08 -11.83 5.46
C GLU A 164 -15.09 -12.24 4.37
N VAL A 165 -14.83 -13.54 4.23
CA VAL A 165 -13.94 -14.06 3.18
C VAL A 165 -14.63 -13.96 1.82
N ASP A 166 -13.97 -13.38 0.83
CA ASP A 166 -14.44 -13.42 -0.55
C ASP A 166 -14.14 -14.79 -1.17
N MET A 167 -15.17 -15.63 -1.21
CA MET A 167 -15.09 -16.98 -1.78
C MET A 167 -15.04 -17.02 -3.31
N ASN A 168 -15.23 -15.88 -3.98
CA ASN A 168 -15.24 -15.80 -5.44
C ASN A 168 -13.87 -15.50 -6.03
N ASN A 169 -12.92 -15.00 -5.21
CA ASN A 169 -11.56 -14.81 -5.71
C ASN A 169 -10.86 -16.16 -5.97
N GLY A 170 -9.93 -16.18 -6.94
CA GLY A 170 -9.28 -17.41 -7.39
C GLY A 170 -8.56 -18.17 -6.26
N TYR A 171 -7.93 -17.44 -5.33
CA TYR A 171 -7.20 -18.04 -4.20
C TYR A 171 -8.14 -18.82 -3.27
N ASN A 172 -9.19 -18.16 -2.78
CA ASN A 172 -10.14 -18.78 -1.85
C ASN A 172 -10.95 -19.89 -2.53
N LYS A 173 -11.32 -19.71 -3.78
CA LYS A 173 -12.07 -20.70 -4.55
C LYS A 173 -11.28 -22.00 -4.75
N GLU A 174 -9.98 -21.90 -5.01
CA GLU A 174 -9.14 -23.05 -5.25
C GLU A 174 -8.72 -23.77 -3.95
N TYR A 175 -8.19 -23.02 -2.98
CA TYR A 175 -7.57 -23.59 -1.78
C TYR A 175 -8.54 -23.86 -0.63
N PHE A 176 -9.63 -23.10 -0.51
CA PHE A 176 -10.54 -23.18 0.64
C PHE A 176 -11.93 -23.72 0.32
N LYS A 177 -12.20 -24.14 -0.91
CA LYS A 177 -13.52 -24.66 -1.30
C LYS A 177 -14.04 -25.73 -0.36
N ASN A 178 -13.24 -26.75 -0.05
CA ASN A 178 -13.63 -27.86 0.82
C ASN A 178 -13.87 -27.40 2.27
N LEU A 179 -13.08 -26.44 2.75
CA LEU A 179 -13.28 -25.84 4.07
C LEU A 179 -14.55 -25.02 4.10
N HIS A 180 -14.79 -24.21 3.08
CA HIS A 180 -16.00 -23.41 2.94
C HIS A 180 -17.27 -24.27 2.93
N ASP A 181 -17.28 -25.37 2.19
CA ASP A 181 -18.41 -26.31 2.16
C ASP A 181 -18.64 -27.00 3.51
N LYS A 182 -17.57 -27.36 4.22
CA LYS A 182 -17.65 -27.89 5.60
C LYS A 182 -18.23 -26.85 6.58
N LEU A 183 -17.75 -25.61 6.52
CA LEU A 183 -18.23 -24.52 7.37
C LEU A 183 -19.69 -24.18 7.10
N LYS A 184 -20.12 -24.14 5.83
CA LYS A 184 -21.53 -23.98 5.48
C LYS A 184 -22.42 -25.10 6.02
N LYS A 185 -21.94 -26.34 6.00
CA LYS A 185 -22.66 -27.48 6.61
C LYS A 185 -22.74 -27.37 8.13
N GLN A 186 -21.67 -26.91 8.78
CA GLN A 186 -21.58 -26.79 10.22
C GLN A 186 -22.41 -25.63 10.79
N TYR A 187 -22.38 -24.48 10.13
CA TYR A 187 -22.99 -23.23 10.62
C TYR A 187 -24.26 -22.81 9.88
N GLY A 188 -24.66 -23.52 8.81
CA GLY A 188 -25.81 -23.21 7.98
C GLY A 188 -25.45 -22.42 6.70
N SER A 189 -26.29 -22.58 5.66
CA SER A 189 -26.04 -22.02 4.33
C SER A 189 -26.13 -20.48 4.24
N GLY A 190 -26.65 -19.83 5.26
CA GLY A 190 -26.73 -18.35 5.34
C GLY A 190 -25.62 -17.70 6.18
N THR A 191 -24.73 -18.51 6.79
CA THR A 191 -23.68 -17.97 7.68
C THR A 191 -22.57 -17.34 6.86
N LYS A 192 -22.23 -16.12 7.21
CA LYS A 192 -21.10 -15.39 6.66
C LYS A 192 -19.82 -15.95 7.29
N ILE A 193 -18.89 -16.36 6.43
CA ILE A 193 -17.63 -16.93 6.87
C ILE A 193 -16.62 -15.80 6.96
N THR A 194 -16.14 -15.54 8.17
CA THR A 194 -15.12 -14.53 8.45
C THR A 194 -13.71 -15.13 8.35
N VAL A 195 -12.70 -14.26 8.31
CA VAL A 195 -11.29 -14.68 8.35
C VAL A 195 -10.98 -15.48 9.61
N ASP A 196 -11.58 -15.14 10.75
CA ASP A 196 -11.50 -15.91 12.01
C ASP A 196 -11.98 -17.35 11.81
N ALA A 197 -13.13 -17.55 11.16
CA ALA A 197 -13.73 -18.88 10.95
C ALA A 197 -12.84 -19.82 10.10
N ILE A 198 -11.92 -19.29 9.33
CA ILE A 198 -10.93 -20.07 8.55
C ILE A 198 -9.56 -20.16 9.23
N GLY A 199 -9.46 -19.83 10.51
CA GLY A 199 -8.23 -19.92 11.30
C GLY A 199 -7.34 -18.68 11.25
N GLY A 200 -7.84 -17.54 10.79
CA GLY A 200 -7.07 -16.30 10.68
C GLY A 200 -6.69 -15.64 12.01
N LEU A 201 -7.14 -16.19 13.15
CA LEU A 201 -6.76 -15.76 14.51
C LEU A 201 -5.83 -16.76 15.23
N GLU A 202 -5.40 -17.82 14.57
CA GLU A 202 -4.41 -18.72 15.16
C GLU A 202 -3.08 -17.98 15.37
N CYS A 203 -2.51 -18.09 16.58
CA CYS A 203 -1.30 -17.35 16.96
C CYS A 203 -0.17 -17.50 15.94
N GLY A 204 0.09 -18.71 15.45
CA GLY A 204 1.12 -19.01 14.47
C GLY A 204 0.86 -18.48 13.05
N LYS A 205 -0.26 -17.81 12.79
CA LYS A 205 -0.51 -17.08 11.53
C LYS A 205 0.13 -15.71 11.52
N CYS A 206 0.32 -15.12 12.70
CA CYS A 206 0.84 -13.78 12.87
C CYS A 206 2.16 -13.74 13.66
N HIS A 207 2.51 -14.79 14.39
CA HIS A 207 3.71 -14.85 15.23
C HIS A 207 4.58 -16.05 14.89
N TYR A 208 5.92 -15.83 14.99
CA TYR A 208 6.92 -16.90 14.89
C TYR A 208 7.12 -17.60 16.22
#